data_156248c7a8be48ea01a1de196e1e33c2
#
_entry.id   156248c7a8be48ea01a1de196e1e33c2
#
_cell.length_a   1.000
_cell.length_b   1.000
_cell.length_c   1.000
_cell.angle_alpha   90.00
_cell.angle_beta   90.00
_cell.angle_gamma   90.00
#
_symmetry.space_group_name_H-M   'P 1'
#
loop_
_entity.id
_entity.type
_entity.pdbx_description
1 polymer ?
#
loop_
_entity_poly.entity_id
_entity_poly.type
_entity_poly.pdbx_seq_one_letter_code
_entity_poly.pdbx_strand_id
1 'polypeptide(L)'
;MYLVVGANGYLGSYIIKAILKETHEKVVAVARSVDIVPDFDEERVEWKACDITDFEKVDLLNEYMKNKAENYKVVYLAAYHNPDLVARNPKIGWNVNVTCLSYFLNRMEGVERLFYPSSDSVYGDSVDGYHFGENDQLSPVNQYGRQKVIAETLVMGYGYNVIRYPFLIAPSILKHKKHFYDVIVDTIKQDKVMDMFSDSYRSSLDF
;
A
#
# COMPACT_ATOMS: atom_id res chain seq x y z
N MET A 1 -8.48 -5.70 -16.54
CA MET A 1 -7.39 -6.39 -15.81
C MET A 1 -6.82 -5.46 -14.76
N TYR A 2 -6.37 -6.00 -13.62
CA TYR A 2 -5.67 -5.25 -12.58
C TYR A 2 -4.22 -5.72 -12.44
N LEU A 3 -3.31 -4.78 -12.20
CA LEU A 3 -1.96 -5.01 -11.70
C LEU A 3 -1.91 -4.52 -10.25
N VAL A 4 -1.66 -5.41 -9.29
CA VAL A 4 -1.58 -5.07 -7.86
C VAL A 4 -0.14 -5.21 -7.40
N VAL A 5 0.55 -4.10 -7.14
CA VAL A 5 1.95 -4.07 -6.72
C VAL A 5 2.02 -3.99 -5.18
N GLY A 6 2.69 -4.93 -4.54
CA GLY A 6 2.64 -5.14 -3.08
C GLY A 6 1.47 -6.05 -2.67
N ALA A 7 1.08 -6.94 -3.57
CA ALA A 7 -0.11 -7.79 -3.50
C ALA A 7 -0.18 -8.71 -2.28
N ASN A 8 0.96 -9.22 -1.79
CA ASN A 8 1.02 -10.07 -0.59
C ASN A 8 1.14 -9.26 0.73
N GLY A 9 0.93 -7.95 0.65
CA GLY A 9 0.82 -7.09 1.81
C GLY A 9 -0.57 -7.16 2.46
N TYR A 10 -0.72 -6.49 3.61
CA TYR A 10 -1.98 -6.42 4.35
C TYR A 10 -3.14 -5.90 3.48
N LEU A 11 -3.05 -4.66 3.01
CA LEU A 11 -4.05 -4.04 2.14
C LEU A 11 -4.15 -4.75 0.78
N GLY A 12 -3.03 -5.21 0.21
CA GLY A 12 -2.99 -5.88 -1.09
C GLY A 12 -3.85 -7.14 -1.13
N SER A 13 -3.77 -7.95 -0.07
CA SER A 13 -4.56 -9.17 0.04
C SER A 13 -6.07 -8.90 0.09
N TYR A 14 -6.49 -7.85 0.80
CA TYR A 14 -7.90 -7.43 0.86
C TYR A 14 -8.39 -6.84 -0.45
N ILE A 15 -7.57 -6.04 -1.12
CA ILE A 15 -7.91 -5.48 -2.44
C ILE A 15 -8.10 -6.58 -3.48
N ILE A 16 -7.21 -7.58 -3.52
CA ILE A 16 -7.38 -8.70 -4.43
C ILE A 16 -8.69 -9.44 -4.12
N LYS A 17 -8.95 -9.73 -2.83
CA LYS A 17 -10.21 -10.36 -2.41
C LYS A 17 -11.43 -9.55 -2.86
N ALA A 18 -11.40 -8.24 -2.73
CA ALA A 18 -12.48 -7.36 -3.18
C ALA A 18 -12.63 -7.35 -4.70
N ILE A 19 -11.53 -7.28 -5.47
CA ILE A 19 -11.57 -7.36 -6.95
C ILE A 19 -12.21 -8.68 -7.39
N LEU A 20 -11.82 -9.81 -6.78
CA LEU A 20 -12.36 -11.12 -7.13
C LEU A 20 -13.85 -11.25 -6.80
N LYS A 21 -14.28 -10.63 -5.71
CA LYS A 21 -15.70 -10.66 -5.26
C LYS A 21 -16.58 -9.73 -6.09
N GLU A 22 -16.12 -8.52 -6.35
CA GLU A 22 -16.97 -7.46 -6.92
C GLU A 22 -16.85 -7.35 -8.45
N THR A 23 -15.88 -8.05 -9.07
CA THR A 23 -15.62 -7.98 -10.51
C THR A 23 -15.31 -9.36 -11.11
N HIS A 24 -15.33 -9.45 -12.44
CA HIS A 24 -14.85 -10.62 -13.19
C HIS A 24 -13.42 -10.41 -13.75
N GLU A 25 -12.74 -9.39 -13.30
CA GLU A 25 -11.41 -8.99 -13.80
C GLU A 25 -10.31 -9.96 -13.36
N LYS A 26 -9.31 -10.13 -14.24
CA LYS A 26 -8.07 -10.84 -13.91
C LYS A 26 -7.12 -9.93 -13.15
N VAL A 27 -6.30 -10.52 -12.29
CA VAL A 27 -5.32 -9.82 -11.45
C VAL A 27 -3.93 -10.38 -11.72
N VAL A 28 -2.99 -9.50 -12.06
CA VAL A 28 -1.55 -9.77 -11.93
C VAL A 28 -1.10 -9.25 -10.57
N ALA A 29 -0.80 -10.17 -9.67
CA ALA A 29 -0.43 -9.89 -8.28
C ALA A 29 1.09 -9.89 -8.13
N VAL A 30 1.67 -8.73 -7.83
CA VAL A 30 3.13 -8.53 -7.76
C VAL A 30 3.59 -8.41 -6.32
N ALA A 31 4.59 -9.21 -5.96
CA ALA A 31 5.26 -9.17 -4.66
C ALA A 31 6.78 -9.34 -4.83
N ARG A 32 7.58 -8.94 -3.82
CA ARG A 32 9.04 -9.13 -3.85
C ARG A 32 9.43 -10.61 -3.96
N SER A 33 8.70 -11.48 -3.25
CA SER A 33 8.76 -12.93 -3.34
C SER A 33 7.34 -13.46 -3.40
N VAL A 34 7.18 -14.60 -4.11
CA VAL A 34 5.92 -15.34 -4.24
C VAL A 34 5.96 -16.70 -3.55
N ASP A 35 6.97 -16.96 -2.73
CA ASP A 35 7.11 -18.22 -1.98
C ASP A 35 5.96 -18.43 -0.98
N ILE A 36 5.47 -17.33 -0.41
CA ILE A 36 4.33 -17.33 0.50
C ILE A 36 3.38 -16.20 0.10
N VAL A 37 2.27 -16.59 -0.49
CA VAL A 37 1.21 -15.70 -0.94
C VAL A 37 -0.15 -16.15 -0.39
N PRO A 38 -1.17 -15.26 -0.31
CA PRO A 38 -2.53 -15.67 -0.01
C PRO A 38 -3.02 -16.69 -1.03
N ASP A 39 -3.62 -17.76 -0.54
CA ASP A 39 -4.35 -18.71 -1.37
C ASP A 39 -5.75 -18.16 -1.61
N PHE A 40 -5.99 -17.73 -2.83
CA PHE A 40 -7.32 -17.25 -3.24
C PHE A 40 -8.14 -18.33 -3.93
N ASP A 41 -7.54 -19.54 -4.17
CA ASP A 41 -8.17 -20.63 -4.93
C ASP A 41 -8.87 -20.11 -6.19
N GLU A 42 -8.15 -19.32 -6.98
CA GLU A 42 -8.75 -18.51 -8.03
C GLU A 42 -7.80 -18.42 -9.26
N GLU A 43 -8.22 -19.02 -10.37
CA GLU A 43 -7.47 -18.98 -11.65
C GLU A 43 -7.31 -17.56 -12.23
N ARG A 44 -8.06 -16.59 -11.71
CA ARG A 44 -7.98 -15.20 -12.14
C ARG A 44 -6.79 -14.45 -11.54
N VAL A 45 -6.04 -15.03 -10.58
CA VAL A 45 -4.90 -14.38 -9.94
C VAL A 45 -3.59 -15.01 -10.42
N GLU A 46 -2.79 -14.24 -11.11
CA GLU A 46 -1.44 -14.64 -11.51
C GLU A 46 -0.39 -13.92 -10.67
N TRP A 47 0.42 -14.69 -9.94
CA TRP A 47 1.47 -14.15 -9.09
C TRP A 47 2.77 -13.95 -9.85
N LYS A 48 3.41 -12.78 -9.65
CA LYS A 48 4.72 -12.42 -10.21
C LYS A 48 5.67 -11.91 -9.14
N ALA A 49 6.89 -12.44 -9.13
CA ALA A 49 7.96 -11.90 -8.31
C ALA A 49 8.57 -10.67 -8.99
N CYS A 50 8.49 -9.51 -8.34
CA CYS A 50 9.18 -8.30 -8.75
C CYS A 50 9.50 -7.45 -7.52
N ASP A 51 10.78 -7.22 -7.27
CA ASP A 51 11.22 -6.22 -6.32
C ASP A 51 11.27 -4.87 -7.04
N ILE A 52 10.46 -3.91 -6.60
CA ILE A 52 10.39 -2.57 -7.20
C ILE A 52 11.68 -1.75 -7.04
N THR A 53 12.59 -2.18 -6.19
CA THR A 53 13.91 -1.55 -6.02
C THR A 53 14.93 -2.01 -7.07
N ASP A 54 14.59 -3.04 -7.82
CA ASP A 54 15.32 -3.58 -8.96
C ASP A 54 14.65 -3.08 -10.25
N PHE A 55 15.24 -2.07 -10.85
CA PHE A 55 14.67 -1.41 -12.02
C PHE A 55 14.61 -2.32 -13.25
N GLU A 56 15.55 -3.26 -13.39
CA GLU A 56 15.51 -4.25 -14.47
C GLU A 56 14.27 -5.15 -14.34
N LYS A 57 13.90 -5.54 -13.11
CA LYS A 57 12.66 -6.30 -12.88
C LYS A 57 11.40 -5.48 -13.15
N VAL A 58 11.42 -4.17 -12.88
CA VAL A 58 10.30 -3.29 -13.26
C VAL A 58 10.19 -3.19 -14.77
N ASP A 59 11.30 -3.12 -15.51
CA ASP A 59 11.31 -3.14 -16.96
C ASP A 59 10.74 -4.45 -17.53
N LEU A 60 11.15 -5.58 -16.97
CA LEU A 60 10.61 -6.90 -17.35
C LEU A 60 9.11 -7.01 -17.03
N LEU A 61 8.67 -6.42 -15.92
CA LEU A 61 7.24 -6.35 -15.58
C LEU A 61 6.47 -5.51 -16.61
N ASN A 62 7.01 -4.37 -17.06
CA ASN A 62 6.41 -3.55 -18.10
C ASN A 62 6.25 -4.35 -19.41
N GLU A 63 7.31 -4.99 -19.87
CA GLU A 63 7.26 -5.81 -21.10
C GLU A 63 6.27 -6.98 -20.95
N TYR A 64 6.21 -7.60 -19.77
CA TYR A 64 5.20 -8.63 -19.48
C TYR A 64 3.78 -8.05 -19.59
N MET A 65 3.50 -6.90 -18.97
CA MET A 65 2.17 -6.29 -18.99
C MET A 65 1.74 -5.84 -20.39
N LYS A 66 2.65 -5.29 -21.21
CA LYS A 66 2.41 -4.94 -22.62
C LYS A 66 1.95 -6.14 -23.46
N ASN A 67 2.52 -7.32 -23.20
CA ASN A 67 2.13 -8.55 -23.88
C ASN A 67 0.83 -9.16 -23.32
N LYS A 68 0.40 -8.73 -22.15
CA LYS A 68 -0.75 -9.31 -21.43
C LYS A 68 -2.05 -8.55 -21.70
N ALA A 69 -1.99 -7.22 -21.78
CA ALA A 69 -3.14 -6.36 -21.99
C ALA A 69 -2.72 -5.01 -22.60
N GLU A 70 -3.51 -4.49 -23.52
CA GLU A 70 -3.33 -3.15 -24.09
C GLU A 70 -3.50 -2.07 -23.02
N ASN A 71 -4.53 -2.21 -22.17
CA ASN A 71 -4.84 -1.29 -21.09
C ASN A 71 -5.18 -2.05 -19.80
N TYR A 72 -4.75 -1.52 -18.66
CA TYR A 72 -5.01 -2.12 -17.35
C TYR A 72 -5.04 -1.09 -16.23
N LYS A 73 -5.61 -1.48 -15.10
CA LYS A 73 -5.71 -0.68 -13.88
C LYS A 73 -4.61 -1.09 -12.90
N VAL A 74 -3.98 -0.13 -12.26
CA VAL A 74 -2.91 -0.37 -11.27
C VAL A 74 -3.38 -0.02 -9.87
N VAL A 75 -3.05 -0.86 -8.90
CA VAL A 75 -3.09 -0.54 -7.48
C VAL A 75 -1.67 -0.65 -6.94
N TYR A 76 -1.04 0.48 -6.65
CA TYR A 76 0.37 0.52 -6.24
C TYR A 76 0.49 0.62 -4.72
N LEU A 77 0.70 -0.51 -4.04
CA LEU A 77 0.74 -0.64 -2.58
C LEU A 77 2.15 -0.84 -2.01
N ALA A 78 3.15 -1.02 -2.88
CA ALA A 78 4.51 -1.24 -2.42
C ALA A 78 5.04 0.01 -1.73
N ALA A 79 5.42 -0.13 -0.47
CA ALA A 79 5.93 0.96 0.35
C ALA A 79 6.78 0.46 1.52
N TYR A 80 7.69 1.31 1.97
CA TYR A 80 8.35 1.20 3.28
C TYR A 80 7.49 1.97 4.28
N HIS A 81 6.45 1.30 4.83
CA HIS A 81 5.26 1.93 5.40
C HIS A 81 5.30 2.20 6.91
N ASN A 82 6.28 1.67 7.64
CA ASN A 82 6.37 1.86 9.08
C ASN A 82 7.11 3.18 9.41
N PRO A 83 6.48 4.19 10.05
CA PRO A 83 7.10 5.48 10.34
C PRO A 83 8.39 5.37 11.16
N ASP A 84 8.46 4.44 12.14
CA ASP A 84 9.65 4.25 12.98
C ASP A 84 10.81 3.65 12.17
N LEU A 85 10.52 2.70 11.29
CA LEU A 85 11.52 2.15 10.39
C LEU A 85 12.02 3.21 9.40
N VAL A 86 11.13 4.05 8.88
CA VAL A 86 11.49 5.18 8.01
C VAL A 86 12.37 6.18 8.78
N ALA A 87 12.04 6.49 10.03
CA ALA A 87 12.86 7.39 10.86
C ALA A 87 14.26 6.83 11.11
N ARG A 88 14.39 5.51 11.35
CA ARG A 88 15.69 4.83 11.52
C ARG A 88 16.49 4.69 10.23
N ASN A 89 15.81 4.53 9.10
CA ASN A 89 16.44 4.29 7.79
C ASN A 89 15.82 5.20 6.71
N PRO A 90 15.98 6.53 6.81
CA PRO A 90 15.30 7.46 5.92
C PRO A 90 15.69 7.29 4.44
N LYS A 91 16.95 6.93 4.15
CA LYS A 91 17.42 6.68 2.76
C LYS A 91 16.66 5.52 2.11
N ILE A 92 16.40 4.44 2.85
CA ILE A 92 15.60 3.30 2.34
C ILE A 92 14.17 3.77 2.08
N GLY A 93 13.58 4.51 3.03
CA GLY A 93 12.26 5.08 2.86
C GLY A 93 12.15 5.96 1.61
N TRP A 94 13.06 6.91 1.41
CA TRP A 94 13.09 7.76 0.21
C TRP A 94 13.24 6.95 -1.08
N ASN A 95 14.12 5.95 -1.08
CA ASN A 95 14.31 5.10 -2.25
C ASN A 95 13.01 4.36 -2.59
N VAL A 96 12.43 3.64 -1.64
CA VAL A 96 11.24 2.80 -1.88
C VAL A 96 9.99 3.64 -2.15
N ASN A 97 9.74 4.67 -1.32
CA ASN A 97 8.48 5.40 -1.35
C ASN A 97 8.42 6.49 -2.43
N VAL A 98 9.58 6.97 -2.90
CA VAL A 98 9.64 8.08 -3.86
C VAL A 98 10.36 7.68 -5.14
N THR A 99 11.64 7.25 -5.05
CA THR A 99 12.43 6.96 -6.25
C THR A 99 11.86 5.80 -7.05
N CYS A 100 11.56 4.68 -6.40
CA CYS A 100 10.99 3.50 -7.07
C CYS A 100 9.59 3.77 -7.61
N LEU A 101 8.76 4.54 -6.89
CA LEU A 101 7.46 4.98 -7.39
C LEU A 101 7.61 5.85 -8.64
N SER A 102 8.52 6.83 -8.61
CA SER A 102 8.79 7.69 -9.77
C SER A 102 9.25 6.89 -10.97
N TYR A 103 10.16 5.93 -10.77
CA TYR A 103 10.60 5.04 -11.84
C TYR A 103 9.44 4.22 -12.40
N PHE A 104 8.63 3.61 -11.55
CA PHE A 104 7.46 2.83 -11.94
C PHE A 104 6.48 3.67 -12.76
N LEU A 105 6.12 4.87 -12.31
CA LEU A 105 5.20 5.77 -13.00
C LEU A 105 5.72 6.18 -14.39
N ASN A 106 7.03 6.41 -14.50
CA ASN A 106 7.66 6.79 -15.77
C ASN A 106 7.75 5.60 -16.75
N ARG A 107 7.93 4.39 -16.23
CA ARG A 107 8.26 3.21 -17.02
C ARG A 107 7.05 2.43 -17.52
N MET A 108 5.97 2.36 -16.72
CA MET A 108 4.82 1.51 -17.05
C MET A 108 3.95 2.14 -18.13
N GLU A 109 3.70 1.37 -19.19
CA GLU A 109 2.86 1.73 -20.33
C GLU A 109 1.49 1.03 -20.25
N GLY A 110 0.46 1.57 -20.89
CA GLY A 110 -0.87 0.97 -20.92
C GLY A 110 -1.66 1.12 -19.60
N VAL A 111 -1.20 1.99 -18.70
CA VAL A 111 -1.90 2.24 -17.43
C VAL A 111 -3.09 3.17 -17.67
N GLU A 112 -4.30 2.61 -17.69
CA GLU A 112 -5.55 3.38 -17.82
C GLU A 112 -5.86 4.18 -16.57
N ARG A 113 -5.68 3.56 -15.40
CA ARG A 113 -5.90 4.16 -14.07
C ARG A 113 -4.90 3.62 -13.07
N LEU A 114 -4.44 4.48 -12.18
CA LEU A 114 -3.64 4.06 -11.04
C LEU A 114 -4.24 4.62 -9.75
N PHE A 115 -4.35 3.76 -8.75
CA PHE A 115 -4.73 4.09 -7.38
C PHE A 115 -3.52 3.96 -6.47
N TYR A 116 -3.18 5.04 -5.77
CA TYR A 116 -2.09 5.11 -4.82
C TYR A 116 -2.63 5.31 -3.40
N PRO A 117 -2.37 4.38 -2.47
CA PRO A 117 -2.73 4.57 -1.07
C PRO A 117 -1.73 5.51 -0.39
N SER A 118 -2.20 6.68 -0.04
CA SER A 118 -1.53 7.59 0.86
C SER A 118 -1.97 7.33 2.30
N SER A 119 -1.74 8.26 3.19
CA SER A 119 -1.97 8.12 4.63
C SER A 119 -2.48 9.44 5.22
N ASP A 120 -3.24 9.34 6.30
CA ASP A 120 -3.58 10.47 7.19
C ASP A 120 -2.34 11.19 7.75
N SER A 121 -1.19 10.52 7.80
CA SER A 121 0.11 11.10 8.21
C SER A 121 0.57 12.30 7.37
N VAL A 122 -0.08 12.57 6.25
CA VAL A 122 0.19 13.75 5.41
C VAL A 122 -0.35 15.05 6.02
N TYR A 123 -1.35 14.98 6.90
CA TYR A 123 -1.99 16.15 7.49
C TYR A 123 -1.23 16.69 8.72
N GLY A 124 -0.59 15.82 9.49
CA GLY A 124 0.04 16.18 10.77
C GLY A 124 -0.91 16.03 11.95
N ASP A 125 -0.62 16.76 13.02
CA ASP A 125 -1.40 16.70 14.26
C ASP A 125 -2.68 17.55 14.14
N SER A 126 -3.79 17.01 14.65
CA SER A 126 -5.05 17.73 14.76
C SER A 126 -5.08 18.56 16.06
N VAL A 127 -5.62 19.75 15.99
CA VAL A 127 -5.86 20.62 17.15
C VAL A 127 -7.35 20.64 17.46
N ASP A 128 -7.68 20.57 18.74
CA ASP A 128 -9.07 20.66 19.26
C ASP A 128 -10.07 19.69 18.59
N GLY A 129 -9.60 18.50 18.22
CA GLY A 129 -10.44 17.48 17.60
C GLY A 129 -10.85 17.81 16.15
N TYR A 130 -10.13 18.70 15.47
CA TYR A 130 -10.39 19.01 14.07
C TYR A 130 -10.24 17.78 13.20
N HIS A 131 -11.19 17.55 12.29
CA HIS A 131 -11.18 16.49 11.31
C HIS A 131 -10.74 17.03 9.95
N PHE A 132 -9.58 16.56 9.47
CA PHE A 132 -9.05 16.98 8.17
C PHE A 132 -9.92 16.48 7.01
N GLY A 133 -10.17 17.38 6.07
CA GLY A 133 -10.75 17.09 4.78
C GLY A 133 -9.69 16.94 3.67
N GLU A 134 -10.13 16.53 2.49
CA GLU A 134 -9.22 16.24 1.36
C GLU A 134 -8.49 17.48 0.85
N ASN A 135 -9.09 18.66 1.02
CA ASN A 135 -8.55 19.95 0.55
C ASN A 135 -7.72 20.69 1.61
N ASP A 136 -7.58 20.14 2.80
CA ASP A 136 -6.82 20.77 3.86
C ASP A 136 -5.32 20.77 3.57
N GLN A 137 -4.65 21.77 4.15
CA GLN A 137 -3.21 21.91 3.99
C GLN A 137 -2.47 20.71 4.59
N LEU A 138 -1.53 20.18 3.80
CA LEU A 138 -0.68 19.08 4.24
C LEU A 138 0.47 19.62 5.08
N SER A 139 0.64 19.06 6.29
CA SER A 139 1.66 19.47 7.26
C SER A 139 2.27 18.27 8.00
N PRO A 140 2.91 17.34 7.27
CA PRO A 140 3.40 16.09 7.85
C PRO A 140 4.48 16.31 8.90
N VAL A 141 4.31 15.74 10.10
CA VAL A 141 5.23 15.87 11.23
C VAL A 141 6.40 14.89 11.21
N ASN A 142 6.31 13.83 10.40
CA ASN A 142 7.35 12.80 10.34
C ASN A 142 7.85 12.55 8.90
N GLN A 143 8.98 11.83 8.76
CA GLN A 143 9.59 11.54 7.46
C GLN A 143 8.69 10.69 6.55
N TYR A 144 7.93 9.76 7.12
CA TYR A 144 7.00 8.93 6.35
C TYR A 144 5.91 9.79 5.70
N GLY A 145 5.26 10.68 6.47
CA GLY A 145 4.26 11.60 5.95
C GLY A 145 4.82 12.53 4.86
N ARG A 146 6.06 13.05 5.04
CA ARG A 146 6.73 13.88 4.02
C ARG A 146 6.96 13.11 2.72
N GLN A 147 7.38 11.84 2.81
CA GLN A 147 7.54 10.97 1.63
C GLN A 147 6.20 10.70 0.95
N LYS A 148 5.12 10.52 1.72
CA LYS A 148 3.77 10.33 1.18
C LYS A 148 3.27 11.58 0.44
N VAL A 149 3.50 12.80 0.97
CA VAL A 149 3.14 14.05 0.28
C VAL A 149 3.84 14.16 -1.08
N ILE A 150 5.12 13.84 -1.15
CA ILE A 150 5.86 13.87 -2.42
C ILE A 150 5.36 12.78 -3.38
N ALA A 151 5.08 11.58 -2.87
CA ALA A 151 4.50 10.50 -3.66
C ALA A 151 3.11 10.87 -4.22
N GLU A 152 2.25 11.54 -3.44
CA GLU A 152 0.97 12.08 -3.92
C GLU A 152 1.18 13.06 -5.07
N THR A 153 2.14 13.99 -4.93
CA THR A 153 2.46 14.97 -5.96
C THR A 153 2.90 14.31 -7.26
N LEU A 154 3.74 13.26 -7.17
CA LEU A 154 4.15 12.49 -8.35
C LEU A 154 2.94 11.82 -9.01
N VAL A 155 2.14 11.07 -8.25
CA VAL A 155 0.99 10.33 -8.76
C VAL A 155 -0.03 11.24 -9.42
N MET A 156 -0.38 12.35 -8.76
CA MET A 156 -1.31 13.35 -9.30
C MET A 156 -0.73 14.07 -10.53
N GLY A 157 0.59 14.30 -10.57
CA GLY A 157 1.28 14.88 -11.74
C GLY A 157 1.16 14.03 -13.01
N TYR A 158 1.01 12.70 -12.87
CA TYR A 158 0.68 11.77 -13.95
C TYR A 158 -0.82 11.64 -14.23
N GLY A 159 -1.68 12.41 -13.54
CA GLY A 159 -3.14 12.37 -13.71
C GLY A 159 -3.83 11.19 -13.02
N TYR A 160 -3.16 10.52 -12.08
CA TYR A 160 -3.71 9.36 -11.37
C TYR A 160 -4.31 9.72 -10.00
N ASN A 161 -4.97 8.74 -9.37
CA ASN A 161 -5.76 8.91 -8.16
C ASN A 161 -4.97 8.56 -6.89
N VAL A 162 -5.17 9.37 -5.87
CA VAL A 162 -4.64 9.16 -4.51
C VAL A 162 -5.81 8.95 -3.55
N ILE A 163 -5.65 8.00 -2.62
CA ILE A 163 -6.60 7.74 -1.53
C ILE A 163 -5.84 7.83 -0.21
N ARG A 164 -6.20 8.77 0.66
CA ARG A 164 -5.60 8.91 1.99
C ARG A 164 -6.34 8.01 2.98
N TYR A 165 -5.68 6.95 3.40
CA TYR A 165 -6.24 6.03 4.38
C TYR A 165 -5.91 6.46 5.80
N PRO A 166 -6.86 6.36 6.73
CA PRO A 166 -6.60 6.39 8.17
C PRO A 166 -5.95 5.07 8.62
N PHE A 167 -5.86 4.84 9.91
CA PHE A 167 -5.36 3.59 10.45
C PHE A 167 -6.27 2.42 10.07
N LEU A 168 -5.73 1.43 9.37
CA LEU A 168 -6.47 0.29 8.86
C LEU A 168 -6.48 -0.86 9.87
N ILE A 169 -7.67 -1.39 10.18
CA ILE A 169 -7.87 -2.45 11.18
C ILE A 169 -8.66 -3.60 10.55
N ALA A 170 -8.04 -4.78 10.50
CA ALA A 170 -8.69 -6.04 10.12
C ALA A 170 -7.80 -7.24 10.48
N PRO A 171 -8.30 -8.48 10.51
CA PRO A 171 -7.48 -9.69 10.62
C PRO A 171 -6.52 -9.83 9.45
N SER A 172 -5.30 -10.34 9.69
CA SER A 172 -4.38 -10.65 8.59
C SER A 172 -4.84 -11.86 7.80
N ILE A 173 -4.91 -11.73 6.47
CA ILE A 173 -5.18 -12.87 5.58
C ILE A 173 -4.00 -13.85 5.65
N LEU A 174 -2.76 -13.35 5.58
CA LEU A 174 -1.55 -14.14 5.80
C LEU A 174 -1.23 -14.23 7.29
N LYS A 175 -1.62 -15.31 7.94
CA LYS A 175 -1.52 -15.49 9.40
C LYS A 175 -0.10 -15.35 9.98
N HIS A 176 0.95 -15.57 9.19
CA HIS A 176 2.35 -15.37 9.60
C HIS A 176 2.79 -13.90 9.57
N LYS A 177 2.02 -13.01 8.93
CA LYS A 177 2.24 -11.56 8.90
C LYS A 177 1.20 -10.88 9.81
N LYS A 178 1.36 -11.01 11.12
CA LYS A 178 0.46 -10.40 12.10
C LYS A 178 0.53 -8.87 12.04
N HIS A 179 -0.63 -8.24 12.05
CA HIS A 179 -0.80 -6.80 12.17
C HIS A 179 -1.40 -6.45 13.56
N PHE A 180 -1.63 -5.18 13.81
CA PHE A 180 -2.04 -4.69 15.11
C PHE A 180 -3.31 -5.39 15.65
N TYR A 181 -4.31 -5.61 14.79
CA TYR A 181 -5.51 -6.37 15.16
C TYR A 181 -5.17 -7.78 15.69
N ASP A 182 -4.32 -8.51 14.97
CA ASP A 182 -3.95 -9.88 15.37
C ASP A 182 -3.18 -9.90 16.69
N VAL A 183 -2.33 -8.89 16.91
CA VAL A 183 -1.58 -8.72 18.17
C VAL A 183 -2.52 -8.49 19.33
N ILE A 184 -3.52 -7.60 19.18
CA ILE A 184 -4.54 -7.35 20.22
C ILE A 184 -5.29 -8.64 20.53
N VAL A 185 -5.83 -9.30 19.52
CA VAL A 185 -6.62 -10.54 19.68
C VAL A 185 -5.79 -11.65 20.36
N ASP A 186 -4.53 -11.82 19.95
CA ASP A 186 -3.65 -12.82 20.56
C ASP A 186 -3.28 -12.48 22.01
N THR A 187 -3.08 -11.19 22.32
CA THR A 187 -2.78 -10.73 23.68
C THR A 187 -3.96 -11.00 24.60
N ILE A 188 -5.19 -10.68 24.16
CA ILE A 188 -6.42 -10.96 24.92
C ILE A 188 -6.61 -12.48 25.13
N LYS A 189 -6.44 -13.28 24.07
CA LYS A 189 -6.57 -14.76 24.16
C LYS A 189 -5.56 -15.41 25.11
N GLN A 190 -4.41 -14.78 25.30
CA GLN A 190 -3.35 -15.28 26.19
C GLN A 190 -3.41 -14.66 27.60
N ASP A 191 -4.45 -13.87 27.90
CA ASP A 191 -4.63 -13.16 29.18
C ASP A 191 -3.39 -12.32 29.56
N LYS A 192 -2.79 -11.66 28.56
CA LYS A 192 -1.59 -10.82 28.72
C LYS A 192 -1.97 -9.35 28.83
N VAL A 193 -1.16 -8.59 29.54
CA VAL A 193 -1.25 -7.14 29.58
C VAL A 193 -0.69 -6.55 28.28
N MET A 194 -1.37 -5.52 27.76
CA MET A 194 -0.93 -4.73 26.63
C MET A 194 -0.87 -3.25 27.02
N ASP A 195 0.29 -2.64 26.84
CA ASP A 195 0.43 -1.20 27.04
C ASP A 195 -0.19 -0.45 25.86
N MET A 196 -1.06 0.51 26.19
CA MET A 196 -1.76 1.35 25.21
C MET A 196 -1.50 2.83 25.52
N PHE A 197 -1.39 3.65 24.48
CA PHE A 197 -1.34 5.09 24.63
C PHE A 197 -2.72 5.61 25.07
N SER A 198 -2.77 6.41 26.14
CA SER A 198 -4.01 6.99 26.65
C SER A 198 -4.37 8.32 26.00
N ASP A 199 -3.42 8.93 25.29
CA ASP A 199 -3.49 10.28 24.71
C ASP A 199 -3.34 10.30 23.18
N SER A 200 -3.37 9.14 22.54
CA SER A 200 -3.26 9.01 21.09
C SER A 200 -4.60 8.65 20.46
N TYR A 201 -5.19 9.59 19.74
CA TYR A 201 -6.45 9.43 19.04
C TYR A 201 -6.20 9.37 17.52
N ARG A 202 -6.79 8.39 16.85
CA ARG A 202 -6.67 8.23 15.39
C ARG A 202 -7.99 7.81 14.79
N SER A 203 -8.28 8.32 13.62
CA SER A 203 -9.33 7.75 12.78
C SER A 203 -8.92 6.35 12.34
N SER A 204 -9.86 5.43 12.27
CA SER A 204 -9.62 4.06 11.82
C SER A 204 -10.70 3.62 10.82
N LEU A 205 -10.32 2.68 9.95
CA LEU A 205 -11.20 2.09 8.96
C LEU A 205 -11.04 0.57 9.00
N ASP A 206 -12.17 -0.13 9.05
CA ASP A 206 -12.27 -1.59 8.89
C ASP A 206 -12.44 -1.97 7.41
N PHE A 207 -12.04 -3.21 7.02
CA PHE A 207 -12.14 -3.71 5.64
C PHE A 207 -13.28 -4.69 5.46
#